data_69f4f12a126d9bde45d155b4ea8fe47a
#
_entry.id   69f4f12a126d9bde45d155b4ea8fe47a
#
_cell.length_a   1.000
_cell.length_b   1.000
_cell.length_c   1.000
_cell.angle_alpha   90.00
_cell.angle_beta   90.00
_cell.angle_gamma   90.00
#
_symmetry.space_group_name_H-M   'P 1'
#
loop_
_entity.id
_entity.type
_entity.pdbx_description
1 polymer ?
#
loop_
_entity_poly.entity_id
_entity_poly.type
_entity_poly.pdbx_seq_one_letter_code
_entity_poly.pdbx_strand_id
1 'polypeptide(L)'
;MPKILRYLLIIIGILVIAVGCFAAFIAIRGIPHYTAEKITVKVESTPARLERGQVLVSLLCSNCHMDHNTNKLTGREMAEVTQFGQIFSKNITKDAEHGIGKWTDGEIIYLLRTGLKPDGTYLPPYMAKVPHMSDEDVYSIISFLRSDHPWVAADNTVHPPTKPSFLTKFLCGMGIMKPFPFPKSPIPQPDSTNAVAFGRYVAFNFECFSCHSADFKTNDFLNPEKSAGYCGGGNSFKMPDGSVVQSLNITTDEETGIGKWTEDDFVMAVKSGVLPGNQPALRNPPMLPYAGLSDKEVRSLFAYLKTIPKINNKIDRKVSP
;
A
#
# COMPACT_ATOMS: atom_id res chain seq x y z
N MET A 1 -13.37 -32.02 -46.32
CA MET A 1 -12.95 -31.82 -44.92
C MET A 1 -13.61 -32.89 -44.06
N PRO A 2 -12.89 -33.66 -43.27
CA PRO A 2 -13.49 -34.68 -42.39
C PRO A 2 -14.54 -34.06 -41.45
N LYS A 3 -15.64 -34.73 -41.21
CA LYS A 3 -16.73 -34.24 -40.33
C LYS A 3 -16.18 -33.81 -38.97
N ILE A 4 -15.24 -34.56 -38.40
CA ILE A 4 -14.58 -34.27 -37.13
C ILE A 4 -13.90 -32.89 -37.17
N LEU A 5 -13.15 -32.59 -38.22
CA LEU A 5 -12.47 -31.30 -38.36
C LEU A 5 -13.44 -30.12 -38.44
N ARG A 6 -14.59 -30.31 -39.10
CA ARG A 6 -15.65 -29.31 -39.16
C ARG A 6 -16.25 -29.01 -37.77
N TYR A 7 -16.56 -30.06 -37.00
CA TYR A 7 -17.07 -29.86 -35.61
C TYR A 7 -16.03 -29.21 -34.72
N LEU A 8 -14.75 -29.60 -34.85
CA LEU A 8 -13.68 -28.98 -34.09
C LEU A 8 -13.57 -27.48 -34.38
N LEU A 9 -13.61 -27.08 -35.65
CA LEU A 9 -13.58 -25.66 -36.02
C LEU A 9 -14.80 -24.88 -35.52
N ILE A 10 -15.99 -25.51 -35.54
CA ILE A 10 -17.19 -24.87 -35.00
C ILE A 10 -17.03 -24.66 -33.49
N ILE A 11 -16.55 -25.67 -32.73
CA ILE A 11 -16.33 -25.54 -31.28
C ILE A 11 -15.29 -24.45 -30.96
N ILE A 12 -14.19 -24.42 -31.68
CA ILE A 12 -13.17 -23.38 -31.58
C ILE A 12 -13.78 -21.99 -31.86
N GLY A 13 -14.59 -21.86 -32.92
CA GLY A 13 -15.25 -20.61 -33.26
C GLY A 13 -16.19 -20.11 -32.14
N ILE A 14 -16.98 -21.02 -31.56
CA ILE A 14 -17.87 -20.71 -30.44
C ILE A 14 -17.06 -20.26 -29.21
N LEU A 15 -15.95 -20.95 -28.89
CA LEU A 15 -15.08 -20.59 -27.80
C LEU A 15 -14.45 -19.21 -27.98
N VAL A 16 -13.97 -18.90 -29.19
CA VAL A 16 -13.40 -17.59 -29.51
C VAL A 16 -14.44 -16.48 -29.34
N ILE A 17 -15.66 -16.70 -29.84
CA ILE A 17 -16.75 -15.75 -29.68
C ILE A 17 -17.10 -15.57 -28.18
N ALA A 18 -17.22 -16.66 -27.42
CA ALA A 18 -17.52 -16.60 -25.99
C ALA A 18 -16.45 -15.83 -25.20
N VAL A 19 -15.16 -16.10 -25.47
CA VAL A 19 -14.03 -15.37 -24.87
C VAL A 19 -14.04 -13.89 -25.26
N GLY A 20 -14.32 -13.59 -26.54
CA GLY A 20 -14.45 -12.21 -27.02
C GLY A 20 -15.59 -11.45 -26.35
N CYS A 21 -16.76 -12.07 -26.23
CA CYS A 21 -17.92 -11.49 -25.52
C CYS A 21 -17.62 -11.27 -24.04
N PHE A 22 -16.96 -12.22 -23.40
CA PHE A 22 -16.57 -12.09 -21.99
C PHE A 22 -15.54 -10.97 -21.80
N ALA A 23 -14.53 -10.88 -22.65
CA ALA A 23 -13.54 -9.81 -22.61
C ALA A 23 -14.19 -8.42 -22.81
N ALA A 24 -15.10 -8.30 -23.79
CA ALA A 24 -15.88 -7.09 -24.03
C ALA A 24 -16.74 -6.71 -22.80
N PHE A 25 -17.40 -7.69 -22.20
CA PHE A 25 -18.19 -7.49 -20.98
C PHE A 25 -17.32 -6.91 -19.85
N ILE A 26 -16.16 -7.50 -19.56
CA ILE A 26 -15.21 -7.01 -18.53
C ILE A 26 -14.74 -5.59 -18.87
N ALA A 27 -14.38 -5.33 -20.11
CA ALA A 27 -13.88 -4.03 -20.55
C ALA A 27 -14.93 -2.91 -20.35
N ILE A 28 -16.19 -3.19 -20.65
CA ILE A 28 -17.31 -2.24 -20.56
C ILE A 28 -17.77 -2.08 -19.11
N ARG A 29 -17.91 -3.18 -18.37
CA ARG A 29 -18.38 -3.16 -16.97
C ARG A 29 -17.43 -2.39 -16.07
N GLY A 30 -16.12 -2.48 -16.30
CA GLY A 30 -15.11 -1.84 -15.44
C GLY A 30 -14.92 -2.54 -14.10
N ILE A 31 -14.51 -1.76 -13.09
CA ILE A 31 -14.37 -2.24 -11.70
C ILE A 31 -15.77 -2.36 -11.09
N PRO A 32 -16.11 -3.49 -10.43
CA PRO A 32 -17.40 -3.65 -9.77
C PRO A 32 -17.62 -2.60 -8.67
N HIS A 33 -18.87 -2.17 -8.55
CA HIS A 33 -19.35 -1.37 -7.43
C HIS A 33 -19.81 -2.26 -6.29
N TYR A 34 -19.63 -1.78 -5.05
CA TYR A 34 -20.01 -2.48 -3.84
C TYR A 34 -20.84 -1.55 -2.95
N THR A 35 -21.60 -2.11 -2.03
CA THR A 35 -22.32 -1.33 -1.03
C THR A 35 -21.35 -0.93 0.08
N ALA A 36 -21.13 0.37 0.27
CA ALA A 36 -20.38 0.89 1.40
C ALA A 36 -21.30 0.96 2.63
N GLU A 37 -20.80 0.48 3.77
CA GLU A 37 -21.52 0.60 5.04
C GLU A 37 -21.36 2.02 5.60
N LYS A 38 -22.43 2.52 6.24
CA LYS A 38 -22.40 3.82 6.91
C LYS A 38 -21.90 3.65 8.33
N ILE A 39 -20.71 4.19 8.59
CA ILE A 39 -20.10 4.22 9.90
C ILE A 39 -20.35 5.59 10.53
N THR A 40 -21.06 5.60 11.68
CA THR A 40 -21.33 6.83 12.42
C THR A 40 -20.29 7.02 13.50
N VAL A 41 -19.22 7.74 13.15
CA VAL A 41 -18.15 8.13 14.08
C VAL A 41 -17.83 9.59 13.82
N LYS A 42 -17.56 10.33 14.89
CA LYS A 42 -16.98 11.67 14.84
C LYS A 42 -15.66 11.62 15.63
N VAL A 43 -14.59 11.97 14.97
CA VAL A 43 -13.25 11.96 15.56
C VAL A 43 -12.99 13.30 16.26
N GLU A 44 -12.69 13.24 17.54
CA GLU A 44 -12.23 14.40 18.28
C GLU A 44 -10.74 14.64 18.00
N SER A 45 -10.39 15.86 17.65
CA SER A 45 -9.01 16.25 17.44
C SER A 45 -8.36 16.59 18.79
N THR A 46 -7.17 16.01 19.02
CA THR A 46 -6.33 16.35 20.16
C THR A 46 -4.92 16.67 19.67
N PRO A 47 -4.09 17.44 20.43
CA PRO A 47 -2.72 17.71 20.05
C PRO A 47 -1.91 16.44 19.74
N ALA A 48 -2.07 15.38 20.54
CA ALA A 48 -1.39 14.10 20.32
C ALA A 48 -1.82 13.43 19.01
N ARG A 49 -3.13 13.44 18.69
CA ARG A 49 -3.63 12.90 17.42
C ARG A 49 -3.15 13.73 16.23
N LEU A 50 -3.05 15.04 16.35
CA LEU A 50 -2.54 15.90 15.27
C LEU A 50 -1.08 15.61 14.97
N GLU A 51 -0.23 15.54 16.01
CA GLU A 51 1.18 15.21 15.87
C GLU A 51 1.38 13.80 15.28
N ARG A 52 0.72 12.81 15.84
CA ARG A 52 0.77 11.44 15.34
C ARG A 52 0.21 11.34 13.90
N GLY A 53 -0.89 12.01 13.62
CA GLY A 53 -1.53 12.06 12.30
C GLY A 53 -0.63 12.67 11.25
N GLN A 54 0.14 13.71 11.57
CA GLN A 54 1.12 14.30 10.65
C GLN A 54 2.18 13.27 10.26
N VAL A 55 2.71 12.53 11.22
CA VAL A 55 3.68 11.46 10.95
C VAL A 55 3.06 10.39 10.03
N LEU A 56 1.88 9.88 10.39
CA LEU A 56 1.21 8.82 9.63
C LEU A 56 0.86 9.27 8.20
N VAL A 57 0.32 10.47 8.04
CA VAL A 57 -0.01 11.02 6.71
C VAL A 57 1.24 11.26 5.88
N SER A 58 2.34 11.71 6.49
CA SER A 58 3.62 11.87 5.79
C SER A 58 4.17 10.53 5.28
N LEU A 59 4.00 9.46 6.05
CA LEU A 59 4.54 8.14 5.71
C LEU A 59 3.64 7.35 4.74
N LEU A 60 2.32 7.46 4.89
CA LEU A 60 1.35 6.58 4.21
C LEU A 60 0.60 7.28 3.06
N CYS A 61 0.43 8.59 3.12
CA CYS A 61 -0.42 9.32 2.17
C CYS A 61 0.39 10.20 1.22
N SER A 62 1.41 10.91 1.73
CA SER A 62 2.09 11.96 0.98
C SER A 62 2.79 11.45 -0.27
N ASN A 63 3.36 10.26 -0.23
CA ASN A 63 4.06 9.68 -1.38
C ASN A 63 3.17 9.60 -2.64
N CYS A 64 1.87 9.37 -2.45
CA CYS A 64 0.91 9.29 -3.55
C CYS A 64 0.11 10.59 -3.74
N HIS A 65 -0.26 11.26 -2.65
CA HIS A 65 -1.20 12.37 -2.70
C HIS A 65 -0.56 13.77 -2.69
N MET A 66 0.74 13.88 -2.39
CA MET A 66 1.43 15.16 -2.39
C MET A 66 1.70 15.64 -3.83
N ASP A 67 1.22 16.81 -4.15
CA ASP A 67 1.70 17.58 -5.30
C ASP A 67 2.92 18.40 -4.85
N HIS A 68 4.07 18.06 -5.40
CA HIS A 68 5.33 18.69 -5.03
C HIS A 68 5.46 20.15 -5.50
N ASN A 69 4.59 20.62 -6.39
CA ASN A 69 4.60 22.03 -6.83
C ASN A 69 3.86 22.94 -5.83
N THR A 70 2.78 22.41 -5.24
CA THR A 70 1.93 23.18 -4.31
C THR A 70 2.19 22.81 -2.85
N ASN A 71 2.86 21.69 -2.58
CA ASN A 71 3.00 21.07 -1.26
C ASN A 71 1.66 20.82 -0.57
N LYS A 72 0.63 20.49 -1.36
CA LYS A 72 -0.69 20.09 -0.86
C LYS A 72 -1.03 18.68 -1.27
N LEU A 73 -1.92 18.05 -0.52
CA LEU A 73 -2.39 16.68 -0.79
C LEU A 73 -3.49 16.66 -1.87
N THR A 74 -3.22 17.30 -3.00
CA THR A 74 -4.17 17.43 -4.11
C THR A 74 -4.16 16.24 -5.06
N GLY A 75 -3.20 15.33 -4.90
CA GLY A 75 -3.03 14.17 -5.78
C GLY A 75 -2.07 14.45 -6.94
N ARG A 76 -1.79 13.40 -7.72
CA ARG A 76 -0.91 13.44 -8.89
C ARG A 76 -1.11 12.22 -9.81
N GLU A 77 -0.50 12.21 -10.97
CA GLU A 77 -0.37 11.00 -11.77
C GLU A 77 0.59 10.01 -11.10
N MET A 78 0.20 8.75 -11.09
CA MET A 78 0.93 7.65 -10.45
C MET A 78 1.69 6.83 -11.49
N ALA A 79 2.81 7.37 -12.01
CA ALA A 79 3.61 6.72 -13.04
C ALA A 79 4.26 5.39 -12.59
N GLU A 80 4.38 5.19 -11.28
CA GLU A 80 4.98 4.00 -10.66
C GLU A 80 4.05 2.77 -10.61
N VAL A 81 2.75 2.94 -10.92
CA VAL A 81 1.75 1.84 -10.83
C VAL A 81 1.06 1.56 -12.17
N THR A 82 1.76 1.72 -13.26
CA THR A 82 1.24 1.59 -14.65
C THR A 82 0.65 0.22 -14.97
N GLN A 83 1.04 -0.83 -14.23
CA GLN A 83 0.43 -2.17 -14.34
C GLN A 83 -1.08 -2.16 -14.05
N PHE A 84 -1.56 -1.21 -13.24
CA PHE A 84 -2.98 -1.04 -12.97
C PHE A 84 -3.71 -0.18 -14.01
N GLY A 85 -2.99 0.49 -14.90
CA GLY A 85 -3.49 1.43 -15.92
C GLY A 85 -2.97 2.85 -15.72
N GLN A 86 -3.65 3.83 -16.29
CA GLN A 86 -3.36 5.24 -16.01
C GLN A 86 -4.10 5.66 -14.73
N ILE A 87 -3.35 5.78 -13.65
CA ILE A 87 -3.88 6.02 -12.31
C ILE A 87 -3.54 7.45 -11.87
N PHE A 88 -4.54 8.14 -11.36
CA PHE A 88 -4.39 9.44 -10.71
C PHE A 88 -4.82 9.30 -9.25
N SER A 89 -3.93 9.59 -8.32
CA SER A 89 -4.32 9.78 -6.92
C SER A 89 -5.23 11.00 -6.81
N LYS A 90 -6.15 10.96 -5.85
CA LYS A 90 -7.20 11.99 -5.75
C LYS A 90 -6.82 13.05 -4.74
N ASN A 91 -7.45 14.21 -4.89
CA ASN A 91 -7.39 15.30 -3.93
C ASN A 91 -7.99 14.83 -2.59
N ILE A 92 -7.19 14.89 -1.52
CA ILE A 92 -7.61 14.57 -0.14
C ILE A 92 -7.49 15.79 0.79
N THR A 93 -7.51 17.00 0.20
CA THR A 93 -7.61 18.27 0.96
C THR A 93 -9.02 18.47 1.50
N LYS A 94 -9.20 19.53 2.32
CA LYS A 94 -10.51 19.91 2.88
C LYS A 94 -11.45 20.57 1.83
N ASP A 95 -11.11 20.58 0.55
CA ASP A 95 -12.00 21.08 -0.47
C ASP A 95 -13.31 20.29 -0.49
N ALA A 96 -14.44 21.01 -0.53
CA ALA A 96 -15.76 20.41 -0.40
C ALA A 96 -16.26 19.74 -1.68
N GLU A 97 -15.73 20.14 -2.85
CA GLU A 97 -16.20 19.67 -4.15
C GLU A 97 -15.26 18.62 -4.75
N HIS A 98 -13.97 18.85 -4.64
CA HIS A 98 -12.93 18.05 -5.31
C HIS A 98 -12.06 17.25 -4.35
N GLY A 99 -12.13 17.57 -3.04
CA GLY A 99 -11.44 16.88 -1.96
C GLY A 99 -12.35 16.00 -1.10
N ILE A 100 -11.96 15.83 0.16
CA ILE A 100 -12.71 15.06 1.15
C ILE A 100 -13.44 15.95 2.18
N GLY A 101 -13.62 17.25 1.89
CA GLY A 101 -14.21 18.20 2.82
C GLY A 101 -15.65 17.88 3.23
N LYS A 102 -16.46 17.30 2.33
CA LYS A 102 -17.84 16.86 2.60
C LYS A 102 -17.95 15.44 3.15
N TRP A 103 -16.88 14.66 3.15
CA TRP A 103 -16.92 13.29 3.66
C TRP A 103 -17.04 13.27 5.17
N THR A 104 -17.79 12.35 5.71
CA THR A 104 -17.83 12.07 7.15
C THR A 104 -16.55 11.35 7.58
N ASP A 105 -16.23 11.39 8.87
CA ASP A 105 -15.09 10.66 9.40
C ASP A 105 -15.27 9.14 9.23
N GLY A 106 -16.52 8.65 9.38
CA GLY A 106 -16.86 7.25 9.13
C GLY A 106 -16.61 6.80 7.70
N GLU A 107 -16.86 7.66 6.70
CA GLU A 107 -16.57 7.37 5.29
C GLU A 107 -15.06 7.27 5.02
N ILE A 108 -14.26 8.13 5.67
CA ILE A 108 -12.79 8.06 5.58
C ILE A 108 -12.29 6.77 6.25
N ILE A 109 -12.77 6.44 7.44
CA ILE A 109 -12.44 5.18 8.14
C ILE A 109 -12.76 3.98 7.24
N TYR A 110 -13.95 3.97 6.66
CA TYR A 110 -14.40 2.86 5.82
C TYR A 110 -13.52 2.69 4.59
N LEU A 111 -13.17 3.80 3.93
CA LEU A 111 -12.23 3.78 2.80
C LEU A 111 -10.86 3.24 3.21
N LEU A 112 -10.29 3.75 4.29
CA LEU A 112 -8.95 3.34 4.75
C LEU A 112 -8.89 1.86 5.15
N ARG A 113 -9.97 1.31 5.66
CA ARG A 113 -10.09 -0.10 6.06
C ARG A 113 -10.33 -1.04 4.88
N THR A 114 -11.24 -0.67 3.99
CA THR A 114 -11.77 -1.58 2.97
C THR A 114 -11.35 -1.27 1.54
N GLY A 115 -10.97 -0.03 1.26
CA GLY A 115 -10.74 0.49 -0.08
C GLY A 115 -12.02 0.91 -0.81
N LEU A 116 -13.17 1.04 -0.11
CA LEU A 116 -14.43 1.49 -0.70
C LEU A 116 -14.68 2.96 -0.42
N LYS A 117 -14.95 3.72 -1.49
CA LYS A 117 -15.44 5.09 -1.39
C LYS A 117 -16.92 5.11 -1.00
N PRO A 118 -17.45 6.28 -0.53
CA PRO A 118 -18.87 6.43 -0.19
C PRO A 118 -19.82 6.09 -1.34
N ASP A 119 -19.39 6.31 -2.58
CA ASP A 119 -20.16 6.00 -3.79
C ASP A 119 -20.13 4.49 -4.18
N GLY A 120 -19.49 3.64 -3.38
CA GLY A 120 -19.34 2.20 -3.66
C GLY A 120 -18.22 1.86 -4.64
N THR A 121 -17.46 2.84 -5.11
CA THR A 121 -16.30 2.59 -5.99
C THR A 121 -15.18 1.93 -5.20
N TYR A 122 -14.71 0.77 -5.66
CA TYR A 122 -13.55 0.11 -5.10
C TYR A 122 -12.24 0.68 -5.66
N LEU A 123 -11.31 0.93 -4.78
CA LEU A 123 -9.92 1.30 -5.12
C LEU A 123 -9.02 0.06 -5.02
N PRO A 124 -8.55 -0.48 -6.16
CA PRO A 124 -7.60 -1.61 -6.20
C PRO A 124 -6.30 -1.34 -5.43
N PRO A 125 -5.36 -2.31 -5.35
CA PRO A 125 -4.15 -2.20 -4.54
C PRO A 125 -3.18 -1.04 -4.86
N TYR A 126 -3.44 -0.25 -5.89
CA TYR A 126 -2.69 0.99 -6.10
C TYR A 126 -2.95 2.06 -5.02
N MET A 127 -4.00 1.92 -4.23
CA MET A 127 -4.17 2.66 -2.98
C MET A 127 -4.01 1.68 -1.81
N ALA A 128 -3.05 1.94 -0.93
CA ALA A 128 -2.85 1.18 0.29
C ALA A 128 -4.08 1.25 1.21
N LYS A 129 -4.35 0.17 1.93
CA LYS A 129 -5.37 0.07 2.97
C LYS A 129 -4.68 -0.27 4.29
N VAL A 130 -5.31 0.08 5.38
CA VAL A 130 -4.74 -0.13 6.71
C VAL A 130 -5.62 -1.06 7.57
N PRO A 131 -5.83 -2.33 7.15
CA PRO A 131 -6.76 -3.23 7.85
C PRO A 131 -6.33 -3.59 9.27
N HIS A 132 -5.04 -3.45 9.59
CA HIS A 132 -4.46 -3.81 10.89
C HIS A 132 -4.17 -2.62 11.80
N MET A 133 -4.33 -1.39 11.28
CA MET A 133 -4.01 -0.19 12.05
C MET A 133 -4.98 -0.04 13.22
N SER A 134 -4.49 0.38 14.38
CA SER A 134 -5.36 0.70 15.52
C SER A 134 -6.36 1.80 15.18
N ASP A 135 -7.49 1.81 15.85
CA ASP A 135 -8.48 2.87 15.64
C ASP A 135 -7.90 4.23 16.02
N GLU A 136 -7.05 4.28 17.06
CA GLU A 136 -6.40 5.52 17.48
C GLU A 136 -5.46 6.11 16.42
N ASP A 137 -4.68 5.28 15.73
CA ASP A 137 -3.84 5.76 14.62
C ASP A 137 -4.69 6.18 13.40
N VAL A 138 -5.81 5.50 13.11
CA VAL A 138 -6.75 5.96 12.08
C VAL A 138 -7.41 7.28 12.46
N TYR A 139 -7.80 7.46 13.73
CA TYR A 139 -8.33 8.74 14.23
C TYR A 139 -7.28 9.85 14.16
N SER A 140 -6.03 9.52 14.38
CA SER A 140 -4.91 10.46 14.23
C SER A 140 -4.76 10.93 12.78
N ILE A 141 -4.84 10.02 11.80
CA ILE A 141 -4.86 10.36 10.38
C ILE A 141 -6.01 11.33 10.08
N ILE A 142 -7.23 11.02 10.54
CA ILE A 142 -8.42 11.85 10.31
C ILE A 142 -8.25 13.22 10.95
N SER A 143 -7.77 13.27 12.19
CA SER A 143 -7.51 14.54 12.90
C SER A 143 -6.57 15.45 12.10
N PHE A 144 -5.50 14.89 11.53
CA PHE A 144 -4.60 15.65 10.68
C PHE A 144 -5.27 16.10 9.36
N LEU A 145 -6.00 15.22 8.69
CA LEU A 145 -6.71 15.54 7.44
C LEU A 145 -7.79 16.64 7.64
N ARG A 146 -8.30 16.80 8.85
CA ARG A 146 -9.27 17.84 9.25
C ARG A 146 -8.62 19.10 9.82
N SER A 147 -7.31 19.10 10.05
CA SER A 147 -6.58 20.21 10.66
C SER A 147 -6.44 21.43 9.73
N ASP A 148 -5.85 22.50 10.28
CA ASP A 148 -5.49 23.70 9.51
C ASP A 148 -4.06 23.64 8.92
N HIS A 149 -3.48 22.44 8.86
CA HIS A 149 -2.15 22.27 8.29
C HIS A 149 -2.16 22.62 6.78
N PRO A 150 -1.13 23.31 6.25
CA PRO A 150 -1.08 23.75 4.84
C PRO A 150 -1.28 22.61 3.84
N TRP A 151 -0.81 21.41 4.12
CA TRP A 151 -0.95 20.23 3.22
C TRP A 151 -2.40 19.88 2.91
N VAL A 152 -3.32 20.14 3.83
CA VAL A 152 -4.74 19.79 3.73
C VAL A 152 -5.65 21.02 3.54
N ALA A 153 -5.06 22.21 3.41
CA ALA A 153 -5.83 23.42 3.08
C ALA A 153 -6.62 23.21 1.78
N ALA A 154 -7.88 23.62 1.80
CA ALA A 154 -8.78 23.43 0.67
C ALA A 154 -8.15 23.90 -0.65
N ASP A 155 -8.27 23.07 -1.67
CA ASP A 155 -7.71 23.29 -2.99
C ASP A 155 -8.60 22.62 -4.04
N ASN A 156 -8.96 23.32 -5.09
CA ASN A 156 -9.91 22.85 -6.10
C ASN A 156 -9.25 22.06 -7.25
N THR A 157 -8.03 21.59 -7.08
CA THR A 157 -7.34 20.80 -8.10
C THR A 157 -8.12 19.52 -8.43
N VAL A 158 -8.33 19.30 -9.72
CA VAL A 158 -9.01 18.13 -10.29
C VAL A 158 -8.06 17.39 -11.20
N HIS A 159 -7.94 16.09 -10.98
CA HIS A 159 -7.20 15.18 -11.85
C HIS A 159 -8.11 14.45 -12.84
N PRO A 160 -7.60 14.07 -14.00
CA PRO A 160 -8.35 13.24 -14.95
C PRO A 160 -8.91 11.98 -14.29
N PRO A 161 -9.97 11.40 -14.86
CA PRO A 161 -10.46 10.10 -14.41
C PRO A 161 -9.38 9.02 -14.55
N THR A 162 -9.25 8.20 -13.51
CA THR A 162 -8.42 6.98 -13.56
C THR A 162 -8.93 6.04 -14.66
N LYS A 163 -8.02 5.50 -15.47
CA LYS A 163 -8.30 4.53 -16.53
C LYS A 163 -7.66 3.18 -16.19
N PRO A 164 -8.36 2.30 -15.47
CA PRO A 164 -7.83 0.99 -15.12
C PRO A 164 -7.51 0.14 -16.34
N SER A 165 -6.41 -0.61 -16.29
CA SER A 165 -6.04 -1.56 -17.33
C SER A 165 -7.08 -2.68 -17.47
N PHE A 166 -7.10 -3.38 -18.61
CA PHE A 166 -7.96 -4.55 -18.77
C PHE A 166 -7.69 -5.61 -17.70
N LEU A 167 -6.41 -5.86 -17.38
CA LEU A 167 -6.04 -6.81 -16.33
C LEU A 167 -6.61 -6.42 -14.97
N THR A 168 -6.53 -5.14 -14.60
CA THR A 168 -7.11 -4.65 -13.33
C THR A 168 -8.63 -4.88 -13.29
N LYS A 169 -9.34 -4.52 -14.38
CA LYS A 169 -10.79 -4.76 -14.49
C LYS A 169 -11.13 -6.24 -14.40
N PHE A 170 -10.35 -7.09 -15.07
CA PHE A 170 -10.51 -8.54 -15.04
C PHE A 170 -10.33 -9.12 -13.64
N LEU A 171 -9.24 -8.79 -12.96
CA LEU A 171 -8.97 -9.28 -11.61
C LEU A 171 -10.01 -8.81 -10.60
N CYS A 172 -10.50 -7.57 -10.73
CA CYS A 172 -11.62 -7.07 -9.93
C CYS A 172 -12.94 -7.78 -10.28
N GLY A 173 -13.22 -7.96 -11.57
CA GLY A 173 -14.43 -8.64 -12.04
C GLY A 173 -14.52 -10.10 -11.60
N MET A 174 -13.38 -10.77 -11.50
CA MET A 174 -13.25 -12.15 -10.99
C MET A 174 -13.21 -12.24 -9.46
N GLY A 175 -13.26 -11.11 -8.73
CA GLY A 175 -13.20 -11.08 -7.27
C GLY A 175 -11.82 -11.44 -6.67
N ILE A 176 -10.77 -11.49 -7.49
CA ILE A 176 -9.39 -11.69 -7.04
C ILE A 176 -8.92 -10.44 -6.31
N MET A 177 -9.15 -9.26 -6.91
CA MET A 177 -9.02 -7.97 -6.25
C MET A 177 -10.40 -7.50 -5.81
N LYS A 178 -10.62 -7.43 -4.50
CA LYS A 178 -11.89 -7.05 -3.89
C LYS A 178 -11.67 -6.24 -2.61
N PRO A 179 -12.69 -5.51 -2.12
CA PRO A 179 -12.60 -4.80 -0.85
C PRO A 179 -12.19 -5.71 0.30
N PHE A 180 -11.43 -5.17 1.24
CA PHE A 180 -11.17 -5.87 2.50
C PHE A 180 -12.42 -5.86 3.38
N PRO A 181 -12.60 -6.87 4.24
CA PRO A 181 -13.68 -6.85 5.22
C PRO A 181 -13.44 -5.71 6.22
N PHE A 182 -14.53 -5.03 6.60
CA PHE A 182 -14.47 -4.07 7.69
C PHE A 182 -14.27 -4.82 9.03
N PRO A 183 -13.42 -4.34 9.96
CA PRO A 183 -13.21 -4.97 11.25
C PRO A 183 -14.52 -5.10 12.04
N LYS A 184 -14.78 -6.29 12.61
CA LYS A 184 -15.99 -6.55 13.41
C LYS A 184 -15.90 -6.03 14.84
N SER A 185 -14.71 -5.69 15.30
CA SER A 185 -14.41 -5.16 16.63
C SER A 185 -13.35 -4.06 16.53
N PRO A 186 -13.32 -3.12 17.49
CA PRO A 186 -12.26 -2.11 17.56
C PRO A 186 -10.88 -2.75 17.55
N ILE A 187 -9.94 -2.11 16.85
CA ILE A 187 -8.53 -2.52 16.82
C ILE A 187 -7.78 -1.66 17.85
N PRO A 188 -7.37 -2.25 18.98
CA PRO A 188 -6.67 -1.50 20.02
C PRO A 188 -5.26 -1.12 19.58
N GLN A 189 -4.73 -0.06 20.18
CA GLN A 189 -3.31 0.25 20.11
C GLN A 189 -2.53 -0.85 20.82
N PRO A 190 -1.49 -1.42 20.22
CA PRO A 190 -0.68 -2.42 20.92
C PRO A 190 0.10 -1.78 22.08
N ASP A 191 0.34 -2.58 23.10
CA ASP A 191 1.20 -2.14 24.21
C ASP A 191 2.62 -1.90 23.70
N SER A 192 3.04 -0.65 23.73
CA SER A 192 4.35 -0.25 23.25
C SER A 192 5.50 -0.66 24.20
N THR A 193 5.22 -1.24 25.36
CA THR A 193 6.23 -1.85 26.24
C THR A 193 6.58 -3.27 25.79
N ASN A 194 5.69 -3.94 25.07
CA ASN A 194 5.97 -5.19 24.40
C ASN A 194 6.58 -4.92 23.01
N ALA A 195 7.90 -4.86 22.97
CA ALA A 195 8.64 -4.51 21.74
C ALA A 195 8.30 -5.42 20.55
N VAL A 196 8.09 -6.73 20.77
CA VAL A 196 7.77 -7.66 19.67
C VAL A 196 6.36 -7.39 19.13
N ALA A 197 5.36 -7.26 19.98
CA ALA A 197 3.99 -6.99 19.56
C ALA A 197 3.88 -5.62 18.87
N PHE A 198 4.56 -4.61 19.40
CA PHE A 198 4.58 -3.29 18.82
C PHE A 198 5.36 -3.27 17.48
N GLY A 199 6.46 -4.00 17.39
CA GLY A 199 7.23 -4.16 16.14
C GLY A 199 6.44 -4.88 15.04
N ARG A 200 5.64 -5.91 15.39
CA ARG A 200 4.71 -6.55 14.47
C ARG A 200 3.66 -5.58 13.94
N TYR A 201 3.11 -4.74 14.81
CA TYR A 201 2.19 -3.68 14.44
C TYR A 201 2.82 -2.70 13.44
N VAL A 202 4.05 -2.26 13.70
CA VAL A 202 4.81 -1.40 12.79
C VAL A 202 5.03 -2.10 11.44
N ALA A 203 5.52 -3.35 11.44
CA ALA A 203 5.78 -4.11 10.21
C ALA A 203 4.53 -4.25 9.32
N PHE A 204 3.36 -4.44 9.91
CA PHE A 204 2.10 -4.63 9.20
C PHE A 204 1.55 -3.32 8.65
N ASN A 205 1.57 -2.25 9.45
CA ASN A 205 0.93 -0.99 9.09
C ASN A 205 1.79 -0.09 8.18
N PHE A 206 3.11 -0.28 8.20
CA PHE A 206 4.01 0.34 7.23
C PHE A 206 4.40 -0.61 6.10
N GLU A 207 3.72 -1.75 5.99
CA GLU A 207 3.80 -2.71 4.90
C GLU A 207 5.23 -3.14 4.53
N CYS A 208 6.12 -3.31 5.53
CA CYS A 208 7.51 -3.72 5.29
C CYS A 208 7.58 -4.98 4.41
N PHE A 209 6.65 -5.92 4.65
CA PHE A 209 6.53 -7.16 3.90
C PHE A 209 6.15 -6.95 2.43
N SER A 210 5.40 -5.90 2.11
CA SER A 210 4.93 -5.68 0.74
C SER A 210 6.11 -5.50 -0.23
N CYS A 211 7.14 -4.81 0.24
CA CYS A 211 8.38 -4.63 -0.49
C CYS A 211 9.39 -5.76 -0.24
N HIS A 212 9.53 -6.20 1.01
CA HIS A 212 10.58 -7.13 1.43
C HIS A 212 10.17 -8.61 1.40
N SER A 213 9.10 -9.00 0.70
CA SER A 213 8.79 -10.41 0.40
C SER A 213 9.20 -10.77 -1.04
N ALA A 214 8.88 -11.98 -1.48
CA ALA A 214 9.38 -12.48 -2.76
C ALA A 214 8.79 -11.80 -3.99
N ASP A 215 7.49 -11.45 -3.97
CA ASP A 215 6.78 -10.85 -5.10
C ASP A 215 5.52 -10.11 -4.62
N PHE A 216 5.27 -8.92 -5.14
CA PHE A 216 4.05 -8.14 -4.89
C PHE A 216 2.75 -8.93 -5.15
N LYS A 217 2.75 -9.84 -6.12
CA LYS A 217 1.56 -10.61 -6.50
C LYS A 217 1.17 -11.66 -5.46
N THR A 218 2.10 -12.06 -4.61
CA THR A 218 1.91 -13.09 -3.59
C THR A 218 1.72 -12.51 -2.18
N ASN A 219 1.70 -11.20 -2.04
CA ASN A 219 1.49 -10.55 -0.76
C ASN A 219 0.06 -10.74 -0.27
N ASP A 220 -0.07 -11.18 0.98
CA ASP A 220 -1.34 -11.28 1.71
C ASP A 220 -1.46 -10.11 2.69
N PHE A 221 -2.20 -9.07 2.32
CA PHE A 221 -2.37 -7.88 3.15
C PHE A 221 -3.28 -8.10 4.37
N LEU A 222 -4.07 -9.17 4.40
CA LEU A 222 -4.90 -9.53 5.56
C LEU A 222 -4.15 -10.47 6.52
N ASN A 223 -3.18 -11.22 6.01
CA ASN A 223 -2.31 -12.11 6.80
C ASN A 223 -0.86 -11.95 6.32
N PRO A 224 -0.19 -10.83 6.63
CA PRO A 224 1.12 -10.49 6.06
C PRO A 224 2.16 -11.61 6.14
N GLU A 225 2.18 -12.35 7.25
CA GLU A 225 3.10 -13.46 7.49
C GLU A 225 2.89 -14.68 6.55
N LYS A 226 1.77 -14.72 5.80
CA LYS A 226 1.52 -15.72 4.75
C LYS A 226 2.03 -15.31 3.36
N SER A 227 2.54 -14.09 3.23
CA SER A 227 3.17 -13.65 1.98
C SER A 227 4.34 -14.55 1.64
N ALA A 228 4.48 -14.94 0.37
CA ALA A 228 5.57 -15.79 -0.07
C ALA A 228 6.93 -15.13 0.22
N GLY A 229 7.84 -15.86 0.88
CA GLY A 229 9.13 -15.31 1.28
C GLY A 229 9.04 -14.11 2.21
N TYR A 230 8.12 -14.12 3.16
CA TYR A 230 7.85 -13.03 4.11
C TYR A 230 9.13 -12.42 4.68
N CYS A 231 9.37 -11.15 4.40
CA CYS A 231 10.56 -10.39 4.77
C CYS A 231 11.91 -10.93 4.21
N GLY A 232 11.91 -11.97 3.37
CA GLY A 232 13.11 -12.56 2.78
C GLY A 232 13.67 -11.82 1.57
N GLY A 233 13.04 -10.74 1.13
CA GLY A 233 13.47 -9.96 -0.02
C GLY A 233 13.26 -10.63 -1.37
N GLY A 234 13.73 -9.97 -2.43
CA GLY A 234 13.69 -10.49 -3.81
C GLY A 234 12.65 -9.81 -4.69
N ASN A 235 11.75 -9.02 -4.12
CA ASN A 235 10.79 -8.26 -4.92
C ASN A 235 11.49 -7.24 -5.80
N SER A 236 11.10 -7.20 -7.09
CA SER A 236 11.78 -6.40 -8.11
C SER A 236 11.07 -5.06 -8.35
N PHE A 237 11.87 -4.00 -8.39
CA PHE A 237 11.43 -2.62 -8.66
C PHE A 237 12.10 -2.10 -9.90
N LYS A 238 11.32 -1.59 -10.85
CA LYS A 238 11.84 -0.88 -12.01
C LYS A 238 12.11 0.57 -11.62
N MET A 239 13.34 0.99 -11.81
CA MET A 239 13.78 2.34 -11.48
C MET A 239 13.50 3.32 -12.63
N PRO A 240 13.47 4.66 -12.37
CA PRO A 240 13.25 5.67 -13.41
C PRO A 240 14.29 5.64 -14.54
N ASP A 241 15.52 5.21 -14.25
CA ASP A 241 16.59 5.05 -15.23
C ASP A 241 16.49 3.75 -16.06
N GLY A 242 15.44 2.95 -15.82
CA GLY A 242 15.20 1.67 -16.48
C GLY A 242 15.86 0.47 -15.80
N SER A 243 16.76 0.68 -14.84
CA SER A 243 17.37 -0.41 -14.07
C SER A 243 16.32 -1.14 -13.21
N VAL A 244 16.64 -2.38 -12.82
CA VAL A 244 15.81 -3.16 -11.89
C VAL A 244 16.63 -3.39 -10.62
N VAL A 245 16.04 -3.10 -9.48
CA VAL A 245 16.61 -3.40 -8.17
C VAL A 245 15.71 -4.37 -7.41
N GLN A 246 16.30 -5.20 -6.56
CA GLN A 246 15.55 -6.11 -5.70
C GLN A 246 15.59 -5.63 -4.24
N SER A 247 14.47 -5.86 -3.53
CA SER A 247 14.41 -5.60 -2.09
C SER A 247 15.34 -6.52 -1.32
N LEU A 248 15.95 -6.00 -0.27
CA LEU A 248 16.86 -6.77 0.58
C LEU A 248 16.09 -7.78 1.45
N ASN A 249 16.76 -8.88 1.77
CA ASN A 249 16.36 -9.79 2.82
C ASN A 249 16.51 -9.09 4.18
N ILE A 250 15.41 -8.86 4.89
CA ILE A 250 15.39 -8.27 6.24
C ILE A 250 15.09 -9.29 7.34
N THR A 251 15.13 -10.60 7.02
CA THR A 251 15.15 -11.64 8.06
C THR A 251 16.52 -11.71 8.73
N THR A 252 16.59 -12.31 9.91
CA THR A 252 17.83 -12.43 10.67
C THR A 252 18.72 -13.59 10.23
N ASP A 253 18.71 -13.91 8.93
CA ASP A 253 19.73 -14.77 8.35
C ASP A 253 21.09 -14.07 8.38
N GLU A 254 22.13 -14.79 8.81
CA GLU A 254 23.46 -14.19 9.05
C GLU A 254 24.28 -14.00 7.78
N GLU A 255 23.96 -14.72 6.71
CA GLU A 255 24.69 -14.68 5.44
C GLU A 255 24.06 -13.73 4.45
N THR A 256 22.73 -13.72 4.38
CA THR A 256 21.98 -13.05 3.31
C THR A 256 21.04 -11.97 3.81
N GLY A 257 20.79 -11.90 5.12
CA GLY A 257 19.88 -10.95 5.76
C GLY A 257 20.58 -10.01 6.74
N ILE A 258 19.81 -9.59 7.74
CA ILE A 258 20.26 -8.63 8.76
C ILE A 258 20.75 -9.30 10.06
N GLY A 259 21.06 -10.62 10.03
CA GLY A 259 21.38 -11.39 11.24
C GLY A 259 22.61 -10.92 12.01
N LYS A 260 23.55 -10.27 11.32
CA LYS A 260 24.76 -9.69 11.93
C LYS A 260 24.62 -8.22 12.31
N TRP A 261 23.48 -7.60 12.03
CA TRP A 261 23.27 -6.19 12.32
C TRP A 261 22.99 -5.97 13.81
N THR A 262 23.54 -4.91 14.33
CA THR A 262 23.13 -4.38 15.62
C THR A 262 21.79 -3.65 15.49
N GLU A 263 21.16 -3.37 16.61
CA GLU A 263 19.93 -2.56 16.61
C GLU A 263 20.17 -1.15 16.07
N ASP A 264 21.32 -0.55 16.38
CA ASP A 264 21.69 0.78 15.88
C ASP A 264 21.98 0.78 14.37
N ASP A 265 22.58 -0.29 13.83
CA ASP A 265 22.72 -0.47 12.38
C ASP A 265 21.36 -0.45 11.69
N PHE A 266 20.38 -1.15 12.28
CA PHE A 266 19.03 -1.21 11.73
C PHE A 266 18.34 0.16 11.81
N VAL A 267 18.46 0.88 12.93
CA VAL A 267 17.94 2.25 13.07
C VAL A 267 18.55 3.17 12.02
N MET A 268 19.86 3.14 11.85
CA MET A 268 20.55 3.95 10.83
C MET A 268 20.08 3.60 9.42
N ALA A 269 19.93 2.32 9.10
CA ALA A 269 19.46 1.89 7.79
C ALA A 269 18.04 2.38 7.49
N VAL A 270 17.12 2.24 8.44
CA VAL A 270 15.71 2.62 8.25
C VAL A 270 15.54 4.14 8.21
N LYS A 271 16.22 4.88 9.08
CA LYS A 271 16.02 6.34 9.22
C LYS A 271 16.86 7.16 8.26
N SER A 272 18.07 6.73 7.94
CA SER A 272 19.05 7.52 7.18
C SER A 272 19.47 6.85 5.87
N GLY A 273 19.05 5.60 5.63
CA GLY A 273 19.47 4.84 4.45
C GLY A 273 20.96 4.49 4.45
N VAL A 274 21.63 4.47 5.61
CA VAL A 274 23.04 4.10 5.75
C VAL A 274 23.13 2.66 6.25
N LEU A 275 23.77 1.80 5.46
CA LEU A 275 23.95 0.38 5.81
C LEU A 275 25.24 0.19 6.59
N PRO A 276 25.39 -0.93 7.36
CA PRO A 276 26.61 -1.26 8.05
C PRO A 276 27.85 -1.21 7.14
N GLY A 277 28.97 -0.70 7.65
CA GLY A 277 30.20 -0.47 6.89
C GLY A 277 30.17 0.78 6.02
N ASN A 278 29.30 1.76 6.33
CA ASN A 278 29.13 3.02 5.61
C ASN A 278 28.78 2.84 4.12
N GLN A 279 28.20 1.71 3.77
CA GLN A 279 27.69 1.51 2.41
C GLN A 279 26.43 2.37 2.22
N PRO A 280 26.37 3.19 1.16
CA PRO A 280 25.14 3.90 0.87
C PRO A 280 24.03 2.87 0.59
N ALA A 281 22.87 3.05 1.23
CA ALA A 281 21.68 2.38 0.75
C ALA A 281 21.46 2.78 -0.70
N LEU A 282 20.83 1.90 -1.47
CA LEU A 282 20.35 2.26 -2.80
C LEU A 282 19.45 3.48 -2.63
N ARG A 283 19.95 4.64 -3.04
CA ARG A 283 19.27 5.93 -2.91
C ARG A 283 18.13 6.04 -3.93
N ASN A 284 17.20 5.12 -3.89
CA ASN A 284 15.98 5.35 -4.61
C ASN A 284 14.82 4.74 -3.84
N PRO A 285 13.77 5.52 -3.66
CA PRO A 285 12.82 5.37 -2.59
C PRO A 285 12.18 4.00 -2.68
N PRO A 286 11.97 3.33 -1.61
CA PRO A 286 10.90 3.72 -0.69
C PRO A 286 11.35 3.97 0.75
N MET A 287 12.65 3.98 1.03
CA MET A 287 13.15 4.07 2.41
C MET A 287 13.02 5.47 3.06
N LEU A 288 12.97 6.55 2.28
CA LEU A 288 12.91 7.92 2.81
C LEU A 288 11.68 8.22 3.69
N PRO A 289 10.47 7.74 3.38
CA PRO A 289 9.32 8.00 4.24
C PRO A 289 9.47 7.49 5.67
N TYR A 290 10.22 6.41 5.87
CA TYR A 290 10.36 5.78 7.19
C TYR A 290 11.27 6.54 8.17
N ALA A 291 11.98 7.56 7.71
CA ALA A 291 12.71 8.47 8.59
C ALA A 291 11.83 9.14 9.65
N GLY A 292 10.52 9.26 9.39
CA GLY A 292 9.53 9.81 10.34
C GLY A 292 9.14 8.86 11.48
N LEU A 293 9.48 7.56 11.41
CA LEU A 293 9.26 6.65 12.53
C LEU A 293 10.11 7.05 13.73
N SER A 294 9.54 6.92 14.94
CA SER A 294 10.31 7.10 16.17
C SER A 294 11.35 5.98 16.32
N ASP A 295 12.41 6.25 17.08
CA ASP A 295 13.43 5.23 17.40
C ASP A 295 12.79 4.01 18.06
N LYS A 296 11.78 4.22 18.92
CA LYS A 296 11.04 3.14 19.57
C LYS A 296 10.32 2.24 18.55
N GLU A 297 9.69 2.81 17.55
CA GLU A 297 9.04 2.04 16.47
C GLU A 297 10.05 1.21 15.69
N VAL A 298 11.18 1.81 15.31
CA VAL A 298 12.22 1.12 14.52
C VAL A 298 12.90 0.03 15.34
N ARG A 299 13.22 0.28 16.61
CA ARG A 299 13.80 -0.73 17.52
C ARG A 299 12.83 -1.88 17.78
N SER A 300 11.56 -1.57 17.96
CA SER A 300 10.50 -2.59 18.10
C SER A 300 10.34 -3.41 16.83
N LEU A 301 10.40 -2.79 15.65
CA LEU A 301 10.39 -3.49 14.37
C LEU A 301 11.57 -4.48 14.29
N PHE A 302 12.78 -4.07 14.67
CA PHE A 302 13.93 -4.96 14.71
C PHE A 302 13.74 -6.13 15.69
N ALA A 303 13.19 -5.86 16.89
CA ALA A 303 12.86 -6.90 17.86
C ALA A 303 11.86 -7.93 17.28
N TYR A 304 10.85 -7.48 16.56
CA TYR A 304 9.91 -8.37 15.86
C TYR A 304 10.60 -9.19 14.76
N LEU A 305 11.42 -8.56 13.91
CA LEU A 305 12.13 -9.25 12.83
C LEU A 305 13.05 -10.36 13.34
N LYS A 306 13.52 -10.28 14.58
CA LYS A 306 14.27 -11.37 15.24
C LYS A 306 13.42 -12.60 15.57
N THR A 307 12.11 -12.49 15.59
CA THR A 307 11.20 -13.58 15.94
C THR A 307 10.66 -14.34 14.73
N ILE A 308 10.78 -13.77 13.53
CA ILE A 308 10.29 -14.42 12.31
C ILE A 308 11.29 -15.46 11.78
N PRO A 309 10.85 -16.45 10.98
CA PRO A 309 11.74 -17.44 10.39
C PRO A 309 12.85 -16.81 9.55
N LYS A 310 14.07 -17.29 9.72
CA LYS A 310 15.21 -16.92 8.87
C LYS A 310 15.02 -17.49 7.47
N ILE A 311 15.29 -16.68 6.46
CA ILE A 311 15.25 -17.10 5.05
C ILE A 311 16.64 -16.86 4.47
N ASN A 312 17.31 -17.93 4.01
CA ASN A 312 18.54 -17.78 3.24
C ASN A 312 18.16 -17.42 1.80
N ASN A 313 18.27 -16.12 1.46
CA ASN A 313 18.00 -15.59 0.15
C ASN A 313 19.03 -14.53 -0.21
N LYS A 314 19.99 -14.89 -1.04
CA LYS A 314 21.02 -13.97 -1.52
C LYS A 314 20.46 -13.05 -2.60
N ILE A 315 20.34 -11.78 -2.28
CA ILE A 315 19.85 -10.75 -3.20
C ILE A 315 21.01 -10.16 -3.97
N ASP A 316 20.93 -10.19 -5.29
CA ASP A 316 21.86 -9.42 -6.13
C ASP A 316 21.40 -7.95 -6.16
N ARG A 317 22.24 -7.07 -5.62
CA ARG A 317 21.96 -5.61 -5.56
C ARG A 317 22.12 -4.92 -6.92
N LYS A 318 22.74 -5.59 -7.87
CA LYS A 318 22.94 -5.09 -9.24
C LYS A 318 22.21 -6.00 -10.21
N VAL A 319 20.91 -5.84 -10.31
CA VAL A 319 20.19 -6.43 -11.45
C VAL A 319 20.42 -5.47 -12.62
N SER A 320 21.19 -5.94 -13.60
CA SER A 320 21.45 -5.20 -14.85
C SER A 320 20.15 -4.86 -15.58
N PRO A 321 20.14 -3.80 -16.41
CA PRO A 321 19.02 -3.42 -17.23
C PRO A 321 18.60 -4.51 -18.19
#